data_53ccf843e6bfccae2b9ca77013ec8e43
#
_entry.id   53ccf843e6bfccae2b9ca77013ec8e43
#
_cell.length_a   1.000
_cell.length_b   1.000
_cell.length_c   1.000
_cell.angle_alpha   90.00
_cell.angle_beta   90.00
_cell.angle_gamma   90.00
#
_symmetry.space_group_name_H-M   'P 1'
#
loop_
_entity.id
_entity.type
_entity.pdbx_description
1 polymer ?
#
loop_
_entity_poly.entity_id
_entity_poly.type
_entity_poly.pdbx_seq_one_letter_code
_entity_poly.pdbx_strand_id
1 'polypeptide(L)'
;MTIAEYIKPWSGYAYRHIPDIASSDVRDFSYCAFSKSNRWNSKGEPTLYLAKDKSVVVGEFSRHFSEDRSPKLVTQMHRRQIWKLSVRLSKTIDLCNLKACKALSLDDPPHCFSNIQTARSTATFLRNTLKIEAIFVPSMVFMDDLSKWCLGVFLENLPEDSTQFFPKANKDGFLNIQ
;
A
#
# COMPACT_ATOMS: atom_id res chain seq x y z
N MET A 1 -9.92 8.49 24.09
CA MET A 1 -9.26 8.86 22.82
C MET A 1 -10.08 8.33 21.67
N THR A 2 -10.49 9.20 20.76
CA THR A 2 -11.28 8.84 19.59
C THR A 2 -10.37 8.62 18.38
N ILE A 3 -10.82 7.81 17.42
CA ILE A 3 -10.02 7.57 16.19
C ILE A 3 -9.75 8.85 15.40
N ALA A 4 -10.62 9.87 15.51
CA ALA A 4 -10.45 11.16 14.86
C ALA A 4 -9.14 11.88 15.25
N GLU A 5 -8.64 11.67 16.45
CA GLU A 5 -7.37 12.25 16.92
C GLU A 5 -6.13 11.71 16.18
N TYR A 6 -6.29 10.56 15.53
CA TYR A 6 -5.23 9.89 14.75
C TYR A 6 -5.31 10.15 13.24
N ILE A 7 -6.34 10.86 12.78
CA ILE A 7 -6.44 11.29 11.38
C ILE A 7 -5.56 12.51 11.18
N LYS A 8 -4.53 12.39 10.34
CA LYS A 8 -3.54 13.45 10.15
C LYS A 8 -3.16 13.59 8.67
N PRO A 9 -2.79 14.80 8.23
CA PRO A 9 -2.13 14.96 6.95
C PRO A 9 -0.74 14.31 6.97
N TRP A 10 -0.33 13.84 5.80
CA TRP A 10 1.01 13.32 5.60
C TRP A 10 1.60 13.76 4.27
N SER A 11 2.88 14.11 4.30
CA SER A 11 3.68 14.38 3.11
C SER A 11 5.03 13.72 3.25
N GLY A 12 5.47 13.03 2.19
CA GLY A 12 6.72 12.29 2.23
C GLY A 12 7.03 11.60 0.92
N TYR A 13 7.89 10.61 1.00
CA TYR A 13 8.24 9.76 -0.13
C TYR A 13 7.83 8.32 0.14
N ALA A 14 7.34 7.67 -0.91
CA ALA A 14 7.06 6.25 -0.90
C ALA A 14 7.48 5.62 -2.24
N TYR A 15 7.60 4.30 -2.28
CA TYR A 15 8.17 3.58 -3.40
C TYR A 15 7.15 2.66 -4.03
N ARG A 16 7.21 2.53 -5.35
CA ARG A 16 6.40 1.60 -6.14
C ARG A 16 7.28 0.93 -7.19
N HIS A 17 6.96 -0.31 -7.52
CA HIS A 17 7.54 -0.96 -8.69
C HIS A 17 6.47 -1.15 -9.78
N ILE A 18 6.91 -1.06 -11.05
CA ILE A 18 6.10 -1.33 -12.24
C ILE A 18 6.90 -2.22 -13.21
N PRO A 19 6.25 -2.94 -14.15
CA PRO A 19 6.98 -3.66 -15.19
C PRO A 19 7.89 -2.74 -16.00
N ASP A 20 9.07 -3.23 -16.39
CA ASP A 20 10.01 -2.49 -17.26
C ASP A 20 9.66 -2.74 -18.73
N ILE A 21 8.53 -2.24 -19.17
CA ILE A 21 8.06 -2.30 -20.56
C ILE A 21 7.68 -0.91 -21.04
N ALA A 22 7.72 -0.70 -22.35
CA ALA A 22 7.54 0.63 -22.94
C ALA A 22 6.18 1.29 -22.62
N SER A 23 5.13 0.50 -22.41
CA SER A 23 3.78 0.97 -22.07
C SER A 23 3.56 1.25 -20.59
N SER A 24 4.55 0.97 -19.72
CA SER A 24 4.39 1.16 -18.27
C SER A 24 4.53 2.62 -17.88
N ASP A 25 3.50 3.15 -17.25
CA ASP A 25 3.52 4.46 -16.59
C ASP A 25 3.33 4.27 -15.08
N VAL A 26 4.21 4.87 -14.28
CA VAL A 26 4.13 4.83 -12.82
C VAL A 26 2.90 5.55 -12.27
N ARG A 27 2.31 6.45 -13.03
CA ARG A 27 1.08 7.18 -12.70
C ARG A 27 -0.19 6.56 -13.27
N ASP A 28 -0.06 5.50 -14.03
CA ASP A 28 -1.23 4.70 -14.42
C ASP A 28 -1.71 3.86 -13.23
N PHE A 29 -2.83 4.27 -12.66
CA PHE A 29 -3.49 3.59 -11.54
C PHE A 29 -4.73 2.80 -11.98
N SER A 30 -5.02 2.73 -13.26
CA SER A 30 -6.21 2.05 -13.81
C SER A 30 -6.29 0.58 -13.38
N TYR A 31 -5.15 -0.07 -13.21
CA TYR A 31 -5.07 -1.47 -12.78
C TYR A 31 -5.35 -1.71 -11.29
N CYS A 32 -5.37 -0.66 -10.46
CA CYS A 32 -5.54 -0.81 -9.01
C CYS A 32 -6.90 -1.42 -8.63
N ALA A 33 -7.94 -1.20 -9.44
CA ALA A 33 -9.29 -1.74 -9.23
C ALA A 33 -9.44 -3.22 -9.63
N PHE A 34 -8.52 -3.75 -10.44
CA PHE A 34 -8.62 -5.11 -10.97
C PHE A 34 -7.99 -6.18 -10.06
N SER A 35 -7.36 -5.79 -8.97
CA SER A 35 -6.77 -6.73 -8.03
C SER A 35 -7.84 -7.65 -7.42
N LYS A 36 -7.61 -8.97 -7.53
CA LYS A 36 -8.59 -9.97 -7.10
C LYS A 36 -8.70 -10.07 -5.57
N SER A 37 -7.59 -9.94 -4.87
CA SER A 37 -7.57 -10.11 -3.40
C SER A 37 -6.29 -9.58 -2.80
N ASN A 38 -6.29 -8.34 -2.38
CA ASN A 38 -5.24 -7.83 -1.50
C ASN A 38 -5.72 -7.82 -0.06
N ARG A 39 -4.79 -7.69 0.86
CA ARG A 39 -5.07 -7.69 2.29
C ARG A 39 -5.97 -6.52 2.71
N TRP A 40 -5.81 -5.34 2.10
CA TRP A 40 -6.44 -4.09 2.51
C TRP A 40 -7.51 -3.58 1.53
N ASN A 41 -7.95 -4.40 0.60
CA ASN A 41 -9.07 -4.09 -0.30
C ASN A 41 -9.77 -5.35 -0.79
N SER A 42 -11.05 -5.20 -1.09
CA SER A 42 -11.84 -6.17 -1.81
C SER A 42 -11.76 -5.93 -3.33
N LYS A 43 -12.29 -6.86 -4.12
CA LYS A 43 -12.40 -6.70 -5.58
C LYS A 43 -13.23 -5.44 -5.90
N GLY A 44 -12.73 -4.61 -6.80
CA GLY A 44 -13.41 -3.38 -7.23
C GLY A 44 -13.14 -2.15 -6.35
N GLU A 45 -12.38 -2.30 -5.27
CA GLU A 45 -11.93 -1.18 -4.43
C GLU A 45 -10.54 -0.72 -4.90
N PRO A 46 -10.44 0.43 -5.63
CA PRO A 46 -9.18 0.86 -6.23
C PRO A 46 -8.18 1.31 -5.14
N THR A 47 -7.19 0.47 -4.90
CA THR A 47 -6.17 0.71 -3.88
C THR A 47 -4.77 0.67 -4.48
N LEU A 48 -4.05 1.79 -4.37
CA LEU A 48 -2.65 1.86 -4.74
C LEU A 48 -1.78 1.50 -3.54
N TYR A 49 -0.86 0.56 -3.73
CA TYR A 49 0.10 0.16 -2.71
C TYR A 49 1.46 0.76 -2.97
N LEU A 50 1.99 1.45 -1.96
CA LEU A 50 3.32 2.01 -1.94
C LEU A 50 4.08 1.45 -0.74
N ALA A 51 5.41 1.47 -0.79
CA ALA A 51 6.28 0.96 0.26
C ALA A 51 7.13 2.08 0.87
N LYS A 52 7.54 1.91 2.11
CA LYS A 52 8.45 2.83 2.83
C LYS A 52 9.74 3.09 2.09
N ASP A 53 10.36 2.02 1.63
CA ASP A 53 11.67 2.02 1.00
C ASP A 53 11.83 0.82 0.05
N LYS A 54 12.99 0.74 -0.61
CA LYS A 54 13.29 -0.34 -1.55
C LYS A 54 13.31 -1.72 -0.88
N SER A 55 13.72 -1.84 0.37
CA SER A 55 13.75 -3.12 1.07
C SER A 55 12.34 -3.68 1.26
N VAL A 56 11.37 -2.81 1.58
CA VAL A 56 9.95 -3.17 1.68
C VAL A 56 9.38 -3.53 0.31
N VAL A 57 9.74 -2.77 -0.77
CA VAL A 57 9.33 -3.13 -2.14
C VAL A 57 9.78 -4.54 -2.50
N VAL A 58 11.06 -4.86 -2.26
CA VAL A 58 11.63 -6.17 -2.58
C VAL A 58 10.99 -7.27 -1.75
N GLY A 59 10.86 -7.06 -0.44
CA GLY A 59 10.26 -8.03 0.47
C GLY A 59 8.82 -8.37 0.11
N GLU A 60 7.96 -7.37 -0.04
CA GLU A 60 6.55 -7.59 -0.40
C GLU A 60 6.40 -8.21 -1.78
N PHE A 61 7.21 -7.80 -2.75
CA PHE A 61 7.21 -8.42 -4.07
C PHE A 61 7.60 -9.90 -3.98
N SER A 62 8.67 -10.22 -3.26
CA SER A 62 9.15 -11.61 -3.10
C SER A 62 8.11 -12.48 -2.38
N ARG A 63 7.42 -11.93 -1.38
CA ARG A 63 6.33 -12.61 -0.67
C ARG A 63 5.18 -12.94 -1.63
N HIS A 64 4.65 -11.95 -2.36
CA HIS A 64 3.61 -12.20 -3.36
C HIS A 64 4.05 -13.21 -4.40
N PHE A 65 5.30 -13.11 -4.84
CA PHE A 65 5.85 -14.06 -5.79
C PHE A 65 5.92 -15.48 -5.23
N SER A 66 6.17 -15.67 -3.94
CA SER A 66 6.20 -16.99 -3.30
C SER A 66 4.82 -17.56 -2.98
N GLU A 67 3.82 -16.71 -2.72
CA GLU A 67 2.47 -17.12 -2.34
C GLU A 67 1.55 -17.43 -3.55
N ASP A 68 1.69 -16.68 -4.66
CA ASP A 68 0.72 -16.69 -5.79
C ASP A 68 1.12 -17.59 -6.98
N ARG A 69 1.99 -18.55 -6.78
CA ARG A 69 2.67 -19.20 -7.92
C ARG A 69 1.85 -20.14 -8.77
N SER A 70 1.74 -19.75 -10.03
CA SER A 70 1.77 -20.69 -11.16
C SER A 70 3.22 -20.74 -11.72
N PRO A 71 3.84 -21.92 -11.93
CA PRO A 71 5.17 -22.03 -12.55
C PRO A 71 5.27 -21.34 -13.92
N LYS A 72 4.15 -21.15 -14.60
CA LYS A 72 4.05 -20.44 -15.89
C LYS A 72 4.30 -18.94 -15.78
N LEU A 73 4.14 -18.32 -14.62
CA LEU A 73 4.37 -16.88 -14.43
C LEU A 73 5.85 -16.54 -14.27
N VAL A 74 6.67 -17.48 -13.84
CA VAL A 74 8.12 -17.26 -13.63
C VAL A 74 8.84 -16.91 -14.92
N THR A 75 8.45 -17.55 -16.04
CA THR A 75 9.06 -17.32 -17.36
C THR A 75 8.59 -16.04 -18.05
N GLN A 76 7.55 -15.39 -17.54
CA GLN A 76 6.98 -14.16 -18.09
C GLN A 76 7.26 -12.92 -17.24
N MET A 77 8.07 -13.04 -16.19
CA MET A 77 8.36 -11.90 -15.33
C MET A 77 9.36 -10.96 -15.98
N HIS A 78 8.86 -9.82 -16.35
CA HIS A 78 9.71 -8.72 -16.82
C HIS A 78 10.50 -8.12 -15.65
N ARG A 79 11.71 -7.65 -15.93
CA ARG A 79 12.45 -6.74 -15.04
C ARG A 79 11.50 -5.63 -14.58
N ARG A 80 11.60 -5.21 -13.33
CA ARG A 80 10.73 -4.17 -12.79
C ARG A 80 11.52 -2.92 -12.45
N GLN A 81 10.95 -1.78 -12.79
CA GLN A 81 11.48 -0.47 -12.40
C GLN A 81 10.99 -0.15 -10.99
N ILE A 82 11.87 0.41 -10.17
CA ILE A 82 11.51 0.99 -8.87
C ILE A 82 11.43 2.51 -9.04
N TRP A 83 10.35 3.08 -8.53
CA TRP A 83 10.10 4.51 -8.57
C TRP A 83 9.90 5.06 -7.16
N LYS A 84 10.47 6.25 -6.92
CA LYS A 84 10.26 7.06 -5.73
C LYS A 84 9.24 8.14 -6.05
N LEU A 85 8.12 8.14 -5.34
CA LEU A 85 7.03 9.09 -5.51
C LEU A 85 7.03 10.07 -4.35
N SER A 86 6.89 11.36 -4.64
CA SER A 86 6.47 12.36 -3.65
C SER A 86 4.96 12.21 -3.45
N VAL A 87 4.53 12.11 -2.21
CA VAL A 87 3.13 11.87 -1.84
C VAL A 87 2.66 12.98 -0.89
N ARG A 88 1.45 13.48 -1.10
CA ARG A 88 0.78 14.47 -0.24
C ARG A 88 -0.65 14.03 -0.01
N LEU A 89 -1.02 13.82 1.24
CA LEU A 89 -2.34 13.33 1.64
C LEU A 89 -2.85 14.16 2.81
N SER A 90 -4.14 14.43 2.85
CA SER A 90 -4.79 15.25 3.88
C SER A 90 -5.34 14.43 5.02
N LYS A 91 -5.77 13.18 4.74
CA LYS A 91 -6.44 12.31 5.72
C LYS A 91 -5.80 10.94 5.71
N THR A 92 -4.83 10.72 6.60
CA THR A 92 -4.19 9.42 6.76
C THR A 92 -4.37 8.88 8.18
N ILE A 93 -4.33 7.57 8.32
CA ILE A 93 -4.24 6.87 9.61
C ILE A 93 -3.04 5.94 9.58
N ASP A 94 -2.28 5.95 10.68
CA ASP A 94 -1.13 5.08 10.87
C ASP A 94 -1.51 3.86 11.72
N LEU A 95 -1.68 2.71 11.09
CA LEU A 95 -1.94 1.43 11.76
C LEU A 95 -0.64 0.73 12.25
N CYS A 96 0.54 1.32 12.00
CA CYS A 96 1.76 0.96 12.71
C CYS A 96 1.80 1.61 14.10
N ASN A 97 0.93 2.57 14.38
CA ASN A 97 0.76 3.19 15.69
C ASN A 97 -0.22 2.38 16.54
N LEU A 98 0.27 1.68 17.55
CA LEU A 98 -0.53 0.82 18.43
C LEU A 98 -1.66 1.57 19.15
N LYS A 99 -1.50 2.88 19.43
CA LYS A 99 -2.56 3.68 20.05
C LYS A 99 -3.72 3.93 19.08
N ALA A 100 -3.43 4.12 17.79
CA ALA A 100 -4.46 4.23 16.75
C ALA A 100 -5.23 2.90 16.60
N CYS A 101 -4.51 1.78 16.61
CA CYS A 101 -5.12 0.46 16.59
C CYS A 101 -6.03 0.22 17.79
N LYS A 102 -5.60 0.61 18.98
CA LYS A 102 -6.42 0.54 20.21
C LYS A 102 -7.68 1.42 20.13
N ALA A 103 -7.59 2.60 19.52
CA ALA A 103 -8.76 3.46 19.29
C ALA A 103 -9.77 2.86 18.29
N LEU A 104 -9.33 1.91 17.46
CA LEU A 104 -10.17 1.10 16.57
C LEU A 104 -10.66 -0.20 17.22
N SER A 105 -10.37 -0.43 18.50
CA SER A 105 -10.69 -1.66 19.24
C SER A 105 -10.10 -2.91 18.59
N LEU A 106 -8.90 -2.78 18.02
CA LEU A 106 -8.17 -3.90 17.44
C LEU A 106 -7.37 -4.60 18.54
N ASP A 107 -7.55 -5.92 18.64
CA ASP A 107 -6.80 -6.77 19.55
C ASP A 107 -5.49 -7.22 18.90
N ASP A 108 -4.43 -7.27 19.69
CA ASP A 108 -3.10 -7.76 19.30
C ASP A 108 -2.52 -7.17 18.00
N PRO A 109 -2.51 -5.82 17.80
CA PRO A 109 -1.81 -5.24 16.66
C PRO A 109 -0.27 -5.33 16.85
N PRO A 110 0.50 -5.57 15.78
CA PRO A 110 0.08 -5.68 14.40
C PRO A 110 -0.38 -7.07 13.96
N HIS A 111 -0.28 -8.09 14.82
CA HIS A 111 -0.51 -9.50 14.46
C HIS A 111 -1.95 -9.79 14.05
N CYS A 112 -2.94 -9.03 14.57
CA CYS A 112 -4.33 -9.12 14.14
C CYS A 112 -4.51 -8.96 12.62
N PHE A 113 -3.61 -8.23 11.95
CA PHE A 113 -3.65 -8.03 10.51
C PHE A 113 -3.17 -9.24 9.69
N SER A 114 -2.63 -10.28 10.34
CA SER A 114 -2.41 -11.58 9.69
C SER A 114 -3.74 -12.20 9.26
N ASN A 115 -4.82 -11.91 10.01
CA ASN A 115 -6.17 -12.24 9.58
C ASN A 115 -6.63 -11.26 8.50
N ILE A 116 -6.84 -11.78 7.29
CA ILE A 116 -7.22 -10.97 6.11
C ILE A 116 -8.60 -10.31 6.26
N GLN A 117 -9.52 -10.92 7.00
CA GLN A 117 -10.85 -10.36 7.25
C GLN A 117 -10.76 -9.16 8.18
N THR A 118 -9.96 -9.24 9.24
CA THR A 118 -9.68 -8.11 10.13
C THR A 118 -9.08 -6.93 9.37
N ALA A 119 -8.06 -7.19 8.54
CA ALA A 119 -7.43 -6.16 7.72
C ALA A 119 -8.42 -5.49 6.75
N ARG A 120 -9.22 -6.30 6.03
CA ARG A 120 -10.23 -5.78 5.10
C ARG A 120 -11.35 -5.01 5.78
N SER A 121 -11.90 -5.55 6.87
CA SER A 121 -12.96 -4.85 7.62
C SER A 121 -12.48 -3.52 8.16
N THR A 122 -11.25 -3.46 8.69
CA THR A 122 -10.62 -2.21 9.12
C THR A 122 -10.47 -1.23 7.96
N ALA A 123 -9.93 -1.68 6.82
CA ALA A 123 -9.77 -0.82 5.65
C ALA A 123 -11.12 -0.32 5.11
N THR A 124 -12.12 -1.19 5.02
CA THR A 124 -13.49 -0.83 4.58
C THR A 124 -14.12 0.22 5.48
N PHE A 125 -14.00 0.07 6.81
CA PHE A 125 -14.49 1.05 7.76
C PHE A 125 -13.80 2.41 7.57
N LEU A 126 -12.47 2.42 7.52
CA LEU A 126 -11.68 3.66 7.36
C LEU A 126 -11.97 4.35 6.03
N ARG A 127 -12.07 3.58 4.95
CA ARG A 127 -12.36 4.04 3.60
C ARG A 127 -13.76 4.62 3.47
N ASN A 128 -14.78 3.86 3.90
CA ASN A 128 -16.17 4.18 3.61
C ASN A 128 -16.80 5.10 4.65
N THR A 129 -16.48 4.91 5.93
CA THR A 129 -17.10 5.66 7.02
C THR A 129 -16.33 6.95 7.33
N LEU A 130 -15.01 6.87 7.42
CA LEU A 130 -14.19 8.02 7.80
C LEU A 130 -13.61 8.78 6.59
N LYS A 131 -13.83 8.26 5.37
CA LYS A 131 -13.32 8.85 4.13
C LYS A 131 -11.83 9.17 4.21
N ILE A 132 -11.06 8.20 4.74
CA ILE A 132 -9.61 8.27 4.80
C ILE A 132 -9.04 8.14 3.39
N GLU A 133 -8.02 8.92 3.07
CA GLU A 133 -7.32 8.87 1.77
C GLU A 133 -6.30 7.73 1.72
N ALA A 134 -5.64 7.45 2.85
CA ALA A 134 -4.67 6.36 2.92
C ALA A 134 -4.44 5.86 4.35
N ILE A 135 -3.96 4.61 4.43
CA ILE A 135 -3.55 3.95 5.67
C ILE A 135 -2.09 3.51 5.59
N PHE A 136 -1.32 3.81 6.64
CA PHE A 136 -0.04 3.12 6.87
C PHE A 136 -0.33 1.78 7.51
N VAL A 137 0.26 0.74 7.00
CA VAL A 137 0.07 -0.63 7.49
C VAL A 137 1.43 -1.31 7.65
N PRO A 138 1.59 -2.20 8.64
CA PRO A 138 2.81 -2.97 8.77
C PRO A 138 3.10 -3.75 7.49
N SER A 139 4.35 -3.81 7.07
CA SER A 139 4.75 -4.75 6.03
C SER A 139 4.61 -6.17 6.55
N MET A 140 3.97 -7.03 5.77
CA MET A 140 3.76 -8.43 6.16
C MET A 140 5.06 -9.24 6.20
N VAL A 141 6.11 -8.72 5.59
CA VAL A 141 7.46 -9.33 5.61
C VAL A 141 8.23 -8.90 6.85
N PHE A 142 7.94 -7.73 7.39
CA PHE A 142 8.67 -7.11 8.50
C PHE A 142 7.72 -6.80 9.67
N MET A 143 6.87 -7.77 10.05
CA MET A 143 5.83 -7.56 11.09
C MET A 143 6.41 -7.11 12.43
N ASP A 144 7.64 -7.51 12.75
CA ASP A 144 8.32 -7.15 14.00
C ASP A 144 9.00 -5.76 13.95
N ASP A 145 9.02 -5.12 12.78
CA ASP A 145 9.58 -3.78 12.58
C ASP A 145 8.53 -2.82 12.02
N LEU A 146 7.80 -2.14 12.90
CA LEU A 146 6.74 -1.19 12.54
C LEU A 146 7.26 0.06 11.79
N SER A 147 8.58 0.27 11.73
CA SER A 147 9.17 1.29 10.85
C SER A 147 9.13 0.90 9.37
N LYS A 148 8.93 -0.39 9.07
CA LYS A 148 8.79 -0.97 7.73
C LYS A 148 7.32 -1.08 7.36
N TRP A 149 6.78 -0.02 6.78
CA TRP A 149 5.37 0.07 6.45
C TRP A 149 5.10 0.03 4.94
N CYS A 150 3.90 -0.36 4.61
CA CYS A 150 3.26 -0.10 3.32
C CYS A 150 2.20 1.00 3.47
N LEU A 151 1.94 1.74 2.40
CA LEU A 151 0.88 2.75 2.32
C LEU A 151 -0.18 2.27 1.34
N GLY A 152 -1.37 2.00 1.85
CA GLY A 152 -2.56 1.71 1.04
C GLY A 152 -3.33 2.99 0.77
N VAL A 153 -3.29 3.49 -0.47
CA VAL A 153 -3.99 4.71 -0.88
C VAL A 153 -5.32 4.34 -1.53
N PHE A 154 -6.41 4.88 -1.03
CA PHE A 154 -7.78 4.66 -1.48
C PHE A 154 -8.13 5.69 -2.56
N LEU A 155 -7.98 5.29 -3.83
CA LEU A 155 -8.01 6.22 -4.95
C LEU A 155 -9.36 6.92 -5.12
N GLU A 156 -10.46 6.27 -4.72
CA GLU A 156 -11.81 6.85 -4.77
C GLU A 156 -12.04 7.98 -3.76
N ASN A 157 -11.21 8.08 -2.73
CA ASN A 157 -11.27 9.15 -1.74
C ASN A 157 -10.34 10.32 -2.06
N LEU A 158 -9.58 10.22 -3.15
CA LEU A 158 -8.75 11.30 -3.66
C LEU A 158 -9.55 12.16 -4.65
N PRO A 159 -9.28 13.47 -4.78
CA PRO A 159 -9.73 14.24 -5.92
C PRO A 159 -9.24 13.64 -7.25
N GLU A 160 -9.95 13.94 -8.35
CA GLU A 160 -9.70 13.35 -9.67
C GLU A 160 -8.28 13.61 -10.20
N ASP A 161 -7.69 14.76 -9.89
CA ASP A 161 -6.33 15.09 -10.32
C ASP A 161 -5.27 14.47 -9.43
N SER A 162 -4.76 13.31 -9.85
CA SER A 162 -3.71 12.57 -9.14
C SER A 162 -2.37 13.32 -9.03
N THR A 163 -2.12 14.34 -9.86
CA THR A 163 -0.86 15.11 -9.82
C THR A 163 -0.72 15.92 -8.54
N GLN A 164 -1.83 16.28 -7.91
CA GLN A 164 -1.84 16.96 -6.62
C GLN A 164 -1.29 16.07 -5.49
N PHE A 165 -1.56 14.76 -5.56
CA PHE A 165 -1.14 13.79 -4.55
C PHE A 165 0.22 13.16 -4.85
N PHE A 166 0.59 13.07 -6.13
CA PHE A 166 1.86 12.51 -6.60
C PHE A 166 2.60 13.51 -7.49
N PRO A 167 3.02 14.67 -6.91
CA PRO A 167 3.57 15.77 -7.70
C PRO A 167 4.87 15.43 -8.41
N LYS A 168 5.65 14.50 -7.86
CA LYS A 168 6.93 14.06 -8.43
C LYS A 168 7.06 12.55 -8.40
N ALA A 169 7.58 11.98 -9.49
CA ALA A 169 7.96 10.58 -9.59
C ALA A 169 9.32 10.47 -10.26
N ASN A 170 10.27 9.85 -9.60
CA ASN A 170 11.63 9.65 -10.10
C ASN A 170 11.95 8.16 -10.13
N LYS A 171 12.47 7.68 -11.25
CA LYS A 171 12.99 6.31 -11.34
C LYS A 171 14.19 6.17 -10.41
N ASP A 172 14.18 5.14 -9.57
CA ASP A 172 15.18 4.94 -8.52
C ASP A 172 15.77 3.51 -8.54
N GLY A 173 15.90 2.95 -9.72
CA GLY A 173 16.56 1.67 -9.93
C GLY A 173 15.62 0.57 -10.44
N PHE A 174 16.06 -0.66 -10.24
CA PHE A 174 15.39 -1.86 -10.74
C PHE A 174 15.30 -2.92 -9.65
N LEU A 175 14.25 -3.70 -9.72
CA LEU A 175 14.11 -4.96 -9.02
C LEU A 175 14.53 -6.06 -9.98
N ASN A 176 15.65 -6.71 -9.68
CA ASN A 176 16.10 -7.87 -10.42
C ASN A 176 15.50 -9.12 -9.77
N ILE A 177 14.81 -9.91 -10.55
CA ILE A 177 14.31 -11.20 -10.15
C ILE A 177 15.40 -12.20 -10.53
N GLN A 178 16.09 -12.72 -9.55
CA GLN A 178 17.04 -13.83 -9.72
C GLN A 178 16.33 -15.17 -9.60
#